data_a8dd7aca4da4699438a9821a3bd1090b
#
_entry.id   a8dd7aca4da4699438a9821a3bd1090b
#
_cell.length_a   1.000
_cell.length_b   1.000
_cell.length_c   1.000
_cell.angle_alpha   90.00
_cell.angle_beta   90.00
_cell.angle_gamma   90.00
#
_symmetry.space_group_name_H-M   'P 1'
#
loop_
_entity.id
_entity.type
_entity.pdbx_description
1 polymer ?
#
loop_
_entity_poly.entity_id
_entity_poly.type
_entity_poly.pdbx_seq_one_letter_code
_entity_poly.pdbx_strand_id
1 'polypeptide(L)'
;MLSDITIGQYFPGSSVIHRLDPRFKIIITGLFIIMLFSADGFIGMGISAVFMLMAYLMSGIPIKLMLKSMKPIIPVILFTSVLNLFFIEGVSVFSIWKLNITDEGLRTTAYMMIRIIELICGSSLLTYTTSPIILTDAVESLLSPLAKLHFPVHELAMMMTIAMRFIPTLIEETDKIMSAQKARGADMESGNIIQRAKALVPILIPLFVSAFRRAEELALAMECRCYRGGEGRTRLNRLSSTGADYVAIGVTMLFISAVYLTNAVTG
;
A
#
# COMPACT_ATOMS: atom_id res chain seq x y z
N MET A 1 -10.83 -0.64 20.55
CA MET A 1 -10.06 0.37 19.77
C MET A 1 -8.99 -0.26 18.86
N LEU A 2 -8.35 -1.37 19.22
CA LEU A 2 -7.39 -2.05 18.33
C LEU A 2 -8.05 -3.05 17.37
N SER A 3 -9.29 -3.45 17.63
CA SER A 3 -10.10 -4.34 16.78
C SER A 3 -10.43 -3.78 15.37
N ASP A 4 -10.26 -2.47 15.17
CA ASP A 4 -10.48 -1.81 13.88
C ASP A 4 -9.22 -1.77 12.99
N ILE A 5 -8.08 -2.29 13.49
CA ILE A 5 -6.87 -2.47 12.69
C ILE A 5 -7.04 -3.73 11.85
N THR A 6 -7.75 -3.59 10.74
CA THR A 6 -7.77 -4.62 9.71
C THR A 6 -6.39 -4.67 9.06
N ILE A 7 -5.58 -5.66 9.46
CA ILE A 7 -4.27 -5.92 8.86
C ILE A 7 -4.49 -6.37 7.41
N GLY A 8 -4.21 -5.44 6.49
CA GLY A 8 -4.45 -5.61 5.07
C GLY A 8 -5.94 -5.46 4.73
N GLN A 9 -6.27 -4.42 3.99
CA GLN A 9 -7.63 -4.19 3.47
C GLN A 9 -7.94 -5.15 2.30
N TYR A 10 -7.46 -6.40 2.38
CA TYR A 10 -7.71 -7.39 1.35
C TYR A 10 -9.21 -7.71 1.29
N PHE A 11 -9.78 -7.57 0.11
CA PHE A 11 -11.16 -7.94 -0.19
C PHE A 11 -11.16 -9.27 -0.94
N PRO A 12 -11.61 -10.39 -0.34
CA PRO A 12 -11.62 -11.68 -1.01
C PRO A 12 -12.58 -11.64 -2.20
N GLY A 13 -12.08 -11.98 -3.38
CA GLY A 13 -12.82 -11.98 -4.62
C GLY A 13 -12.28 -13.01 -5.61
N SER A 14 -13.07 -13.34 -6.63
CA SER A 14 -12.71 -14.29 -7.68
C SER A 14 -12.57 -13.65 -9.07
N SER A 15 -12.43 -12.32 -9.13
CA SER A 15 -12.33 -11.58 -10.40
C SER A 15 -11.02 -11.90 -11.14
N VAL A 16 -10.98 -11.52 -12.42
CA VAL A 16 -9.78 -11.69 -13.25
C VAL A 16 -8.55 -11.09 -12.58
N ILE A 17 -8.67 -9.88 -12.03
CA ILE A 17 -7.57 -9.20 -11.35
C ILE A 17 -7.13 -9.95 -10.09
N HIS A 18 -8.05 -10.53 -9.31
CA HIS A 18 -7.68 -11.33 -8.13
C HIS A 18 -6.83 -12.55 -8.50
N ARG A 19 -7.08 -13.16 -9.66
CA ARG A 19 -6.41 -14.38 -10.14
C ARG A 19 -5.05 -14.13 -10.79
N LEU A 20 -4.72 -12.87 -11.12
CA LEU A 20 -3.40 -12.53 -11.66
C LEU A 20 -2.29 -12.86 -10.66
N ASP A 21 -1.13 -13.28 -11.17
CA ASP A 21 0.07 -13.51 -10.36
C ASP A 21 0.46 -12.19 -9.64
N PRO A 22 0.66 -12.22 -8.33
CA PRO A 22 0.98 -11.04 -7.52
C PRO A 22 2.25 -10.30 -7.97
N ARG A 23 3.22 -10.99 -8.55
CA ARG A 23 4.45 -10.38 -9.12
C ARG A 23 4.10 -9.43 -10.25
N PHE A 24 3.23 -9.87 -11.14
CA PHE A 24 2.75 -9.06 -12.27
C PHE A 24 1.91 -7.87 -11.79
N LYS A 25 1.10 -8.05 -10.76
CA LYS A 25 0.33 -6.94 -10.16
C LYS A 25 1.24 -5.84 -9.61
N ILE A 26 2.32 -6.20 -8.91
CA ILE A 26 3.30 -5.23 -8.42
C ILE A 26 3.94 -4.48 -9.60
N ILE A 27 4.36 -5.20 -10.65
CA ILE A 27 4.97 -4.61 -11.84
C ILE A 27 3.97 -3.68 -12.55
N ILE A 28 2.73 -4.12 -12.77
CA ILE A 28 1.68 -3.33 -13.39
C ILE A 28 1.38 -2.07 -12.58
N THR A 29 1.32 -2.18 -11.25
CA THR A 29 1.12 -1.01 -10.39
C THR A 29 2.29 -0.04 -10.50
N GLY A 30 3.54 -0.53 -10.52
CA GLY A 30 4.71 0.30 -10.75
C GLY A 30 4.70 0.99 -12.13
N LEU A 31 4.35 0.25 -13.17
CA LEU A 31 4.20 0.79 -14.53
C LEU A 31 3.07 1.83 -14.61
N PHE A 32 1.95 1.60 -13.92
CA PHE A 32 0.87 2.58 -13.83
C PHE A 32 1.33 3.87 -13.15
N ILE A 33 2.11 3.78 -12.08
CA ILE A 33 2.68 4.96 -11.41
C ILE A 33 3.60 5.72 -12.38
N ILE A 34 4.46 5.02 -13.12
CA ILE A 34 5.33 5.64 -14.13
C ILE A 34 4.49 6.32 -15.22
N MET A 35 3.45 5.64 -15.72
CA MET A 35 2.52 6.19 -16.70
C MET A 35 1.89 7.49 -16.21
N LEU A 36 1.42 7.50 -14.96
CA LEU A 36 0.76 8.65 -14.34
C LEU A 36 1.69 9.86 -14.18
N PHE A 37 2.95 9.63 -13.82
CA PHE A 37 3.95 10.69 -13.72
C PHE A 37 4.47 11.18 -15.08
N SER A 38 4.42 10.33 -16.09
CA SER A 38 4.80 10.68 -17.46
C SER A 38 3.67 11.36 -18.25
N ALA A 39 2.44 11.39 -17.72
CA ALA A 39 1.32 12.04 -18.37
C ALA A 39 1.43 13.56 -18.28
N ASP A 40 1.68 14.23 -19.40
CA ASP A 40 1.69 15.68 -19.54
C ASP A 40 0.38 16.13 -20.22
N GLY A 41 -0.46 16.86 -19.48
CA GLY A 41 -1.73 17.36 -19.98
C GLY A 41 -2.95 16.49 -19.63
N PHE A 42 -4.15 17.09 -19.81
CA PHE A 42 -5.41 16.46 -19.42
C PHE A 42 -5.78 15.22 -20.24
N ILE A 43 -5.27 15.11 -21.47
CA ILE A 43 -5.54 13.96 -22.34
C ILE A 43 -4.81 12.73 -21.81
N GLY A 44 -3.52 12.86 -21.48
CA GLY A 44 -2.73 11.77 -20.89
C GLY A 44 -3.32 11.28 -19.57
N MET A 45 -3.79 12.20 -18.70
CA MET A 45 -4.50 11.84 -17.49
C MET A 45 -5.84 11.17 -17.75
N GLY A 46 -6.59 11.61 -18.76
CA GLY A 46 -7.82 10.94 -19.18
C GLY A 46 -7.59 9.49 -19.58
N ILE A 47 -6.47 9.19 -20.25
CA ILE A 47 -6.08 7.83 -20.64
C ILE A 47 -5.75 6.99 -19.41
N SER A 48 -5.00 7.53 -18.44
CA SER A 48 -4.69 6.82 -17.18
C SER A 48 -5.94 6.58 -16.34
N ALA A 49 -6.88 7.55 -16.29
CA ALA A 49 -8.17 7.41 -15.63
C ALA A 49 -9.02 6.28 -16.24
N VAL A 50 -9.05 6.18 -17.58
CA VAL A 50 -9.76 5.09 -18.28
C VAL A 50 -9.13 3.73 -17.96
N PHE A 51 -7.80 3.63 -17.98
CA PHE A 51 -7.10 2.39 -17.56
C PHE A 51 -7.48 1.98 -16.14
N MET A 52 -7.43 2.92 -15.20
CA MET A 52 -7.76 2.65 -13.82
C MET A 52 -9.24 2.27 -13.63
N LEU A 53 -10.15 2.98 -14.29
CA LEU A 53 -11.59 2.65 -14.26
C LEU A 53 -11.86 1.24 -14.80
N MET A 54 -11.23 0.87 -15.91
CA MET A 54 -11.30 -0.48 -16.48
C MET A 54 -10.80 -1.52 -15.49
N ALA A 55 -9.66 -1.28 -14.83
CA ALA A 55 -9.11 -2.17 -13.82
C ALA A 55 -10.06 -2.32 -12.61
N TYR A 56 -10.68 -1.24 -12.14
CA TYR A 56 -11.67 -1.30 -11.06
C TYR A 56 -12.93 -2.08 -11.45
N LEU A 57 -13.47 -1.85 -12.65
CA LEU A 57 -14.63 -2.60 -13.14
C LEU A 57 -14.35 -4.09 -13.24
N MET A 58 -13.15 -4.45 -13.72
CA MET A 58 -12.73 -5.85 -13.81
C MET A 58 -12.42 -6.47 -12.44
N SER A 59 -12.10 -5.67 -11.42
CA SER A 59 -11.80 -6.17 -10.07
C SER A 59 -13.04 -6.61 -9.31
N GLY A 60 -14.22 -6.04 -9.61
CA GLY A 60 -15.45 -6.29 -8.86
C GLY A 60 -15.46 -5.72 -7.46
N ILE A 61 -14.54 -4.81 -7.15
CA ILE A 61 -14.47 -4.16 -5.84
C ILE A 61 -15.57 -3.10 -5.73
N PRO A 62 -16.35 -3.08 -4.63
CA PRO A 62 -17.40 -2.08 -4.45
C PRO A 62 -16.82 -0.66 -4.35
N ILE A 63 -17.40 0.28 -5.07
CA ILE A 63 -16.97 1.69 -5.14
C ILE A 63 -16.87 2.33 -3.74
N LYS A 64 -17.67 1.87 -2.78
CA LYS A 64 -17.61 2.34 -1.38
C LYS A 64 -16.22 2.12 -0.74
N LEU A 65 -15.52 1.04 -1.08
CA LEU A 65 -14.17 0.78 -0.58
C LEU A 65 -13.16 1.74 -1.21
N MET A 66 -13.28 2.00 -2.50
CA MET A 66 -12.48 2.99 -3.21
C MET A 66 -12.64 4.39 -2.57
N LEU A 67 -13.87 4.85 -2.34
CA LEU A 67 -14.13 6.12 -1.67
C LEU A 67 -13.63 6.16 -0.23
N LYS A 68 -13.68 5.02 0.48
CA LYS A 68 -13.16 4.91 1.84
C LYS A 68 -11.63 5.07 1.88
N SER A 69 -10.90 4.56 0.87
CA SER A 69 -9.43 4.73 0.79
C SER A 69 -9.02 6.18 0.51
N MET A 70 -9.88 6.97 -0.12
CA MET A 70 -9.62 8.39 -0.38
C MET A 70 -9.82 9.28 0.86
N LYS A 71 -10.72 8.87 1.78
CA LYS A 71 -11.12 9.69 2.94
C LYS A 71 -9.94 10.24 3.78
N PRO A 72 -8.90 9.46 4.16
CA PRO A 72 -7.80 9.94 4.97
C PRO A 72 -6.89 10.95 4.23
N ILE A 73 -6.98 11.01 2.90
CA ILE A 73 -6.09 11.83 2.06
C ILE A 73 -6.77 13.13 1.61
N ILE A 74 -8.10 13.25 1.80
CA ILE A 74 -8.83 14.49 1.52
C ILE A 74 -8.17 15.73 2.16
N PRO A 75 -7.72 15.71 3.43
CA PRO A 75 -7.05 16.87 4.02
C PRO A 75 -5.75 17.26 3.28
N VAL A 76 -4.98 16.26 2.82
CA VAL A 76 -3.74 16.49 2.07
C VAL A 76 -4.04 17.07 0.70
N ILE A 77 -5.03 16.53 -0.01
CA ILE A 77 -5.50 17.06 -1.30
C ILE A 77 -5.96 18.49 -1.14
N LEU A 78 -6.76 18.79 -0.11
CA LEU A 78 -7.25 20.14 0.15
C LEU A 78 -6.08 21.11 0.43
N PHE A 79 -5.15 20.70 1.28
CA PHE A 79 -3.98 21.51 1.63
C PHE A 79 -3.11 21.82 0.42
N THR A 80 -2.76 20.80 -0.37
CA THR A 80 -1.95 20.99 -1.60
C THR A 80 -2.69 21.81 -2.65
N SER A 81 -4.02 21.65 -2.76
CA SER A 81 -4.85 22.44 -3.68
C SER A 81 -4.85 23.91 -3.31
N VAL A 82 -5.00 24.23 -2.03
CA VAL A 82 -4.94 25.61 -1.53
C VAL A 82 -3.57 26.22 -1.79
N LEU A 83 -2.48 25.48 -1.53
CA LEU A 83 -1.14 25.98 -1.81
C LEU A 83 -0.95 26.26 -3.31
N ASN A 84 -1.27 25.31 -4.17
CA ASN A 84 -1.09 25.48 -5.62
C ASN A 84 -1.94 26.62 -6.18
N LEU A 85 -3.17 26.80 -5.67
CA LEU A 85 -4.07 27.82 -6.15
C LEU A 85 -3.58 29.26 -5.87
N PHE A 86 -2.88 29.46 -4.73
CA PHE A 86 -2.47 30.78 -4.28
C PHE A 86 -0.99 31.10 -4.49
N PHE A 87 -0.13 30.08 -4.62
CA PHE A 87 1.33 30.28 -4.73
C PHE A 87 1.89 30.11 -6.12
N ILE A 88 1.08 29.62 -7.09
CA ILE A 88 1.56 29.50 -8.48
C ILE A 88 1.36 30.84 -9.19
N GLU A 89 2.44 31.39 -9.70
CA GLU A 89 2.45 32.61 -10.49
C GLU A 89 1.88 32.36 -11.90
N GLY A 90 1.08 33.29 -12.41
CA GLY A 90 0.49 33.21 -13.73
C GLY A 90 -0.44 34.40 -14.01
N VAL A 91 -1.21 34.35 -15.10
CA VAL A 91 -2.18 35.38 -15.44
C VAL A 91 -3.32 35.36 -14.42
N SER A 92 -3.53 36.46 -13.68
CA SER A 92 -4.57 36.56 -12.67
C SER A 92 -5.96 36.54 -13.30
N VAL A 93 -6.75 35.51 -12.99
CA VAL A 93 -8.16 35.42 -13.40
C VAL A 93 -9.05 36.14 -12.40
N PHE A 94 -8.69 36.08 -11.13
CA PHE A 94 -9.44 36.71 -10.05
C PHE A 94 -8.50 37.11 -8.93
N SER A 95 -8.55 38.38 -8.49
CA SER A 95 -7.73 38.89 -7.39
C SER A 95 -8.61 39.32 -6.23
N ILE A 96 -8.41 38.73 -5.05
CA ILE A 96 -9.01 39.15 -3.80
C ILE A 96 -7.88 39.65 -2.88
N TRP A 97 -7.75 40.94 -2.77
CA TRP A 97 -6.78 41.66 -1.92
C TRP A 97 -5.32 41.28 -2.24
N LYS A 98 -4.68 40.36 -1.47
CA LYS A 98 -3.31 39.88 -1.69
C LYS A 98 -3.22 38.48 -2.28
N LEU A 99 -4.34 37.82 -2.54
CA LEU A 99 -4.41 36.47 -3.07
C LEU A 99 -4.88 36.53 -4.53
N ASN A 100 -4.01 36.14 -5.44
CA ASN A 100 -4.28 36.07 -6.86
C ASN A 100 -4.54 34.64 -7.26
N ILE A 101 -5.72 34.36 -7.76
CA ILE A 101 -6.03 33.07 -8.40
C ILE A 101 -5.60 33.19 -9.85
N THR A 102 -4.61 32.38 -10.25
CA THR A 102 -4.06 32.36 -11.60
C THR A 102 -4.67 31.22 -12.42
N ASP A 103 -4.76 31.37 -13.73
CA ASP A 103 -5.23 30.31 -14.62
C ASP A 103 -4.31 29.07 -14.55
N GLU A 104 -3.01 29.30 -14.51
CA GLU A 104 -2.01 28.22 -14.34
C GLU A 104 -2.14 27.54 -12.96
N GLY A 105 -2.41 28.32 -11.91
CA GLY A 105 -2.68 27.79 -10.57
C GLY A 105 -3.92 26.89 -10.54
N LEU A 106 -5.00 27.29 -11.20
CA LEU A 106 -6.23 26.50 -11.30
C LEU A 106 -6.00 25.20 -12.10
N ARG A 107 -5.33 25.31 -13.24
CA ARG A 107 -4.98 24.16 -14.09
C ARG A 107 -4.09 23.15 -13.35
N THR A 108 -3.03 23.63 -12.70
CA THR A 108 -2.10 22.79 -11.96
C THR A 108 -2.76 22.15 -10.76
N THR A 109 -3.63 22.90 -10.05
CA THR A 109 -4.41 22.35 -8.92
C THR A 109 -5.31 21.20 -9.38
N ALA A 110 -6.08 21.39 -10.44
CA ALA A 110 -6.95 20.35 -10.99
C ALA A 110 -6.13 19.12 -11.42
N TYR A 111 -5.00 19.36 -12.07
CA TYR A 111 -4.08 18.35 -12.54
C TYR A 111 -3.51 17.51 -11.37
N MET A 112 -3.02 18.17 -10.33
CA MET A 112 -2.47 17.51 -9.13
C MET A 112 -3.54 16.76 -8.34
N MET A 113 -4.77 17.30 -8.24
CA MET A 113 -5.88 16.61 -7.58
C MET A 113 -6.21 15.29 -8.26
N ILE A 114 -6.36 15.29 -9.61
CA ILE A 114 -6.65 14.08 -10.37
C ILE A 114 -5.51 13.08 -10.21
N ARG A 115 -4.25 13.52 -10.34
CA ARG A 115 -3.06 12.66 -10.19
C ARG A 115 -3.00 11.98 -8.82
N ILE A 116 -3.25 12.71 -7.73
CA ILE A 116 -3.25 12.13 -6.38
C ILE A 116 -4.38 11.10 -6.23
N ILE A 117 -5.58 11.41 -6.74
CA ILE A 117 -6.71 10.50 -6.70
C ILE A 117 -6.39 9.19 -7.44
N GLU A 118 -5.89 9.27 -8.67
CA GLU A 118 -5.52 8.11 -9.47
C GLU A 118 -4.43 7.26 -8.81
N LEU A 119 -3.39 7.92 -8.26
CA LEU A 119 -2.30 7.25 -7.57
C LEU A 119 -2.80 6.43 -6.37
N ILE A 120 -3.69 7.00 -5.57
CA ILE A 120 -4.29 6.33 -4.41
C ILE A 120 -5.17 5.18 -4.85
N CYS A 121 -6.01 5.40 -5.85
CA CYS A 121 -6.87 4.37 -6.37
C CYS A 121 -6.07 3.19 -6.94
N GLY A 122 -5.03 3.46 -7.72
CA GLY A 122 -4.16 2.41 -8.27
C GLY A 122 -3.43 1.60 -7.20
N SER A 123 -2.86 2.28 -6.20
CA SER A 123 -2.20 1.62 -5.06
C SER A 123 -3.20 0.82 -4.21
N SER A 124 -4.40 1.36 -3.99
CA SER A 124 -5.46 0.67 -3.23
C SER A 124 -5.94 -0.59 -3.94
N LEU A 125 -5.99 -0.59 -5.27
CA LEU A 125 -6.40 -1.76 -6.05
C LEU A 125 -5.48 -2.96 -5.80
N LEU A 126 -4.16 -2.74 -5.75
CA LEU A 126 -3.19 -3.78 -5.40
C LEU A 126 -3.46 -4.34 -4.00
N THR A 127 -3.70 -3.45 -3.02
CA THR A 127 -3.94 -3.84 -1.62
C THR A 127 -5.26 -4.61 -1.45
N TYR A 128 -6.31 -4.21 -2.17
CA TYR A 128 -7.61 -4.89 -2.11
C TYR A 128 -7.61 -6.24 -2.82
N THR A 129 -6.81 -6.42 -3.87
CA THR A 129 -6.81 -7.64 -4.69
C THR A 129 -5.73 -8.65 -4.30
N THR A 130 -4.84 -8.31 -3.37
CA THR A 130 -3.72 -9.19 -2.98
C THR A 130 -3.56 -9.22 -1.47
N SER A 131 -3.55 -10.42 -0.87
CA SER A 131 -3.34 -10.55 0.57
C SER A 131 -1.87 -10.21 0.93
N PRO A 132 -1.61 -9.64 2.14
CA PRO A 132 -0.26 -9.27 2.56
C PRO A 132 0.75 -10.41 2.52
N ILE A 133 0.32 -11.64 2.87
CA ILE A 133 1.19 -12.82 2.85
C ILE A 133 1.64 -13.15 1.42
N ILE A 134 0.69 -13.17 0.47
CA ILE A 134 0.97 -13.43 -0.93
C ILE A 134 1.82 -12.31 -1.55
N LEU A 135 1.60 -11.06 -1.10
CA LEU A 135 2.41 -9.92 -1.52
C LEU A 135 3.86 -10.07 -1.07
N THR A 136 4.11 -10.58 0.14
CA THR A 136 5.44 -10.87 0.66
C THR A 136 6.16 -11.90 -0.22
N ASP A 137 5.46 -12.99 -0.60
CA ASP A 137 6.02 -14.02 -1.48
C ASP A 137 6.36 -13.47 -2.88
N ALA A 138 5.53 -12.55 -3.39
CA ALA A 138 5.79 -11.91 -4.66
C ALA A 138 7.00 -10.98 -4.60
N VAL A 139 7.14 -10.18 -3.53
CA VAL A 139 8.30 -9.31 -3.29
C VAL A 139 9.58 -10.13 -3.19
N GLU A 140 9.58 -11.24 -2.44
CA GLU A 140 10.72 -12.16 -2.37
C GLU A 140 11.11 -12.67 -3.76
N SER A 141 10.13 -13.08 -4.55
CA SER A 141 10.39 -13.58 -5.91
C SER A 141 10.96 -12.49 -6.83
N LEU A 142 10.48 -11.26 -6.72
CA LEU A 142 11.00 -10.12 -7.49
C LEU A 142 12.39 -9.68 -7.03
N LEU A 143 12.69 -9.81 -5.74
CA LEU A 143 14.00 -9.49 -5.18
C LEU A 143 15.02 -10.66 -5.31
N SER A 144 14.59 -11.84 -5.74
CA SER A 144 15.47 -13.01 -5.87
C SER A 144 16.73 -12.77 -6.71
N PRO A 145 16.74 -11.92 -7.77
CA PRO A 145 17.97 -11.59 -8.48
C PRO A 145 19.02 -10.89 -7.61
N LEU A 146 18.58 -10.13 -6.57
CA LEU A 146 19.47 -9.46 -5.62
C LEU A 146 20.21 -10.45 -4.70
N ALA A 147 19.72 -11.69 -4.57
CA ALA A 147 20.43 -12.74 -3.84
C ALA A 147 21.81 -13.03 -4.45
N LYS A 148 21.99 -12.79 -5.77
CA LYS A 148 23.30 -12.88 -6.44
C LYS A 148 24.31 -11.83 -5.96
N LEU A 149 23.83 -10.73 -5.36
CA LEU A 149 24.62 -9.67 -4.74
C LEU A 149 24.85 -9.90 -3.24
N HIS A 150 24.71 -11.16 -2.75
CA HIS A 150 24.81 -11.54 -1.34
C HIS A 150 23.78 -10.86 -0.42
N PHE A 151 22.66 -10.38 -0.97
CA PHE A 151 21.59 -9.81 -0.16
C PHE A 151 20.70 -10.94 0.41
N PRO A 152 20.41 -10.99 1.71
CA PRO A 152 19.67 -12.07 2.36
C PRO A 152 18.15 -11.99 2.08
N VAL A 153 17.76 -12.11 0.81
CA VAL A 153 16.36 -11.94 0.35
C VAL A 153 15.44 -12.97 1.00
N HIS A 154 15.92 -14.23 1.11
CA HIS A 154 15.13 -15.31 1.69
C HIS A 154 14.84 -15.09 3.18
N GLU A 155 15.88 -14.71 3.92
CA GLU A 155 15.77 -14.43 5.37
C GLU A 155 14.82 -13.26 5.62
N LEU A 156 14.89 -12.20 4.82
CA LEU A 156 13.97 -11.07 4.91
C LEU A 156 12.53 -11.48 4.63
N ALA A 157 12.28 -12.24 3.58
CA ALA A 157 10.94 -12.72 3.26
C ALA A 157 10.37 -13.64 4.36
N MET A 158 11.23 -14.49 4.91
CA MET A 158 10.84 -15.36 6.04
C MET A 158 10.48 -14.51 7.28
N MET A 159 11.29 -13.51 7.63
CA MET A 159 10.99 -12.59 8.73
C MET A 159 9.67 -11.86 8.50
N MET A 160 9.41 -11.36 7.29
CA MET A 160 8.14 -10.71 6.93
C MET A 160 6.95 -11.68 7.07
N THR A 161 7.10 -12.91 6.61
CA THR A 161 6.03 -13.94 6.69
C THR A 161 5.73 -14.29 8.15
N ILE A 162 6.76 -14.46 8.98
CA ILE A 162 6.61 -14.70 10.43
C ILE A 162 5.94 -13.49 11.10
N ALA A 163 6.39 -12.28 10.77
CA ALA A 163 5.81 -11.05 11.31
C ALA A 163 4.32 -10.95 10.97
N MET A 164 3.94 -11.14 9.68
CA MET A 164 2.55 -11.09 9.24
C MET A 164 1.66 -12.12 9.94
N ARG A 165 2.23 -13.27 10.31
CA ARG A 165 1.52 -14.31 11.06
C ARG A 165 1.36 -13.95 12.54
N PHE A 166 2.37 -13.28 13.14
CA PHE A 166 2.34 -12.95 14.57
C PHE A 166 1.59 -11.67 14.89
N ILE A 167 1.50 -10.72 13.96
CA ILE A 167 0.79 -9.46 14.19
C ILE A 167 -0.65 -9.65 14.71
N PRO A 168 -1.52 -10.51 14.11
CA PRO A 168 -2.86 -10.74 14.63
C PRO A 168 -2.85 -11.24 16.08
N THR A 169 -1.98 -12.21 16.37
CA THR A 169 -1.88 -12.79 17.73
C THR A 169 -1.36 -11.79 18.75
N LEU A 170 -0.42 -10.92 18.38
CA LEU A 170 0.09 -9.85 19.24
C LEU A 170 -0.97 -8.77 19.50
N ILE A 171 -1.84 -8.47 18.54
CA ILE A 171 -2.97 -7.54 18.72
C ILE A 171 -3.95 -8.12 19.75
N GLU A 172 -4.35 -9.39 19.59
CA GLU A 172 -5.24 -10.05 20.54
C GLU A 172 -4.64 -10.10 21.96
N GLU A 173 -3.34 -10.35 22.05
CA GLU A 173 -2.63 -10.38 23.33
C GLU A 173 -2.54 -8.99 23.95
N THR A 174 -2.30 -7.95 23.14
CA THR A 174 -2.32 -6.56 23.58
C THR A 174 -3.69 -6.18 24.15
N ASP A 175 -4.79 -6.56 23.49
CA ASP A 175 -6.15 -6.30 24.00
C ASP A 175 -6.42 -7.02 25.33
N LYS A 176 -5.92 -8.25 25.49
CA LYS A 176 -6.02 -9.00 26.76
C LYS A 176 -5.23 -8.32 27.88
N ILE A 177 -3.97 -7.92 27.59
CA ILE A 177 -3.11 -7.23 28.58
C ILE A 177 -3.73 -5.87 28.94
N MET A 178 -4.20 -5.09 27.96
CA MET A 178 -4.87 -3.81 28.22
C MET A 178 -6.10 -3.98 29.11
N SER A 179 -6.94 -4.98 28.83
CA SER A 179 -8.13 -5.27 29.63
C SER A 179 -7.76 -5.64 31.07
N ALA A 180 -6.72 -6.45 31.24
CA ALA A 180 -6.22 -6.83 32.57
C ALA A 180 -5.64 -5.63 33.34
N GLN A 181 -4.91 -4.73 32.66
CA GLN A 181 -4.36 -3.52 33.29
C GLN A 181 -5.47 -2.51 33.66
N LYS A 182 -6.49 -2.36 32.80
CA LYS A 182 -7.67 -1.53 33.13
C LYS A 182 -8.40 -2.07 34.37
N ALA A 183 -8.56 -3.41 34.49
CA ALA A 183 -9.15 -4.03 35.67
C ALA A 183 -8.33 -3.82 36.96
N ARG A 184 -7.02 -3.59 36.85
CA ARG A 184 -6.11 -3.22 37.95
C ARG A 184 -6.10 -1.74 38.27
N GLY A 185 -6.94 -0.92 37.58
CA GLY A 185 -7.06 0.51 37.82
C GLY A 185 -6.06 1.35 37.04
N ALA A 186 -5.38 0.80 36.01
CA ALA A 186 -4.50 1.59 35.16
C ALA A 186 -5.32 2.53 34.29
N ASP A 187 -5.05 3.82 34.42
CA ASP A 187 -5.64 4.87 33.58
C ASP A 187 -4.67 5.20 32.42
N MET A 188 -5.11 4.88 31.20
CA MET A 188 -4.34 5.06 29.98
C MET A 188 -4.81 6.24 29.13
N GLU A 189 -5.91 6.89 29.53
CA GLU A 189 -6.59 7.89 28.71
C GLU A 189 -6.44 9.30 29.28
N SER A 190 -6.25 9.44 30.60
CA SER A 190 -6.09 10.72 31.27
C SER A 190 -4.63 11.14 31.48
N GLY A 191 -4.41 12.44 31.63
CA GLY A 191 -3.09 12.99 31.93
C GLY A 191 -2.29 13.52 30.75
N ASN A 192 -1.09 14.01 31.04
CA ASN A 192 -0.14 14.56 30.09
C ASN A 192 0.45 13.47 29.18
N ILE A 193 1.03 13.84 28.02
CA ILE A 193 1.66 12.92 27.05
C ILE A 193 2.68 12.00 27.72
N ILE A 194 3.47 12.51 28.66
CA ILE A 194 4.48 11.75 29.42
C ILE A 194 3.81 10.72 30.35
N GLN A 195 2.71 11.08 30.99
CA GLN A 195 1.95 10.18 31.85
C GLN A 195 1.30 9.04 31.07
N ARG A 196 0.74 9.36 29.90
CA ARG A 196 0.20 8.36 28.96
C ARG A 196 1.30 7.42 28.44
N ALA A 197 2.48 7.95 28.10
CA ALA A 197 3.62 7.10 27.72
C ALA A 197 4.06 6.15 28.83
N LYS A 198 4.11 6.63 30.10
CA LYS A 198 4.41 5.79 31.27
C LYS A 198 3.33 4.73 31.51
N ALA A 199 2.07 5.04 31.27
CA ALA A 199 0.95 4.09 31.42
C ALA A 199 0.99 2.95 30.38
N LEU A 200 1.71 3.11 29.27
CA LEU A 200 1.92 2.04 28.28
C LEU A 200 2.99 1.03 28.69
N VAL A 201 3.93 1.39 29.58
CA VAL A 201 5.03 0.50 30.00
C VAL A 201 4.54 -0.83 30.59
N PRO A 202 3.51 -0.86 31.48
CA PRO A 202 2.95 -2.10 32.00
C PRO A 202 2.29 -3.00 30.95
N ILE A 203 2.01 -2.50 29.74
CA ILE A 203 1.52 -3.27 28.61
C ILE A 203 2.70 -3.77 27.77
N LEU A 204 3.69 -2.91 27.53
CA LEU A 204 4.82 -3.23 26.67
C LEU A 204 5.70 -4.34 27.24
N ILE A 205 5.98 -4.32 28.57
CA ILE A 205 6.85 -5.32 29.20
C ILE A 205 6.31 -6.75 29.03
N PRO A 206 5.05 -7.07 29.40
CA PRO A 206 4.50 -8.41 29.20
C PRO A 206 4.44 -8.79 27.72
N LEU A 207 4.13 -7.84 26.83
CA LEU A 207 4.05 -8.07 25.39
C LEU A 207 5.42 -8.46 24.83
N PHE A 208 6.51 -7.75 25.21
CA PHE A 208 7.87 -8.12 24.81
C PHE A 208 8.26 -9.50 25.33
N VAL A 209 8.00 -9.81 26.61
CA VAL A 209 8.31 -11.12 27.19
C VAL A 209 7.58 -12.24 26.43
N SER A 210 6.31 -12.03 26.07
CA SER A 210 5.55 -13.00 25.29
C SER A 210 6.08 -13.13 23.87
N ALA A 211 6.44 -12.02 23.21
CA ALA A 211 7.02 -12.03 21.88
C ALA A 211 8.35 -12.80 21.84
N PHE A 212 9.25 -12.57 22.81
CA PHE A 212 10.51 -13.31 22.92
C PHE A 212 10.29 -14.81 23.16
N ARG A 213 9.39 -15.17 24.06
CA ARG A 213 9.06 -16.58 24.32
C ARG A 213 8.59 -17.28 23.02
N ARG A 214 7.69 -16.64 22.27
CA ARG A 214 7.22 -17.18 20.96
C ARG A 214 8.34 -17.29 19.96
N ALA A 215 9.28 -16.33 19.93
CA ALA A 215 10.44 -16.38 19.06
C ALA A 215 11.36 -17.56 19.41
N GLU A 216 11.61 -17.81 20.70
CA GLU A 216 12.39 -18.97 21.18
C GLU A 216 11.70 -20.29 20.83
N GLU A 217 10.39 -20.41 21.09
CA GLU A 217 9.60 -21.60 20.74
C GLU A 217 9.64 -21.88 19.23
N LEU A 218 9.52 -20.82 18.40
CA LEU A 218 9.60 -20.95 16.96
C LEU A 218 11.02 -21.36 16.51
N ALA A 219 12.07 -20.75 17.07
CA ALA A 219 13.45 -21.07 16.74
C ALA A 219 13.75 -22.53 17.07
N LEU A 220 13.37 -23.01 18.27
CA LEU A 220 13.51 -24.40 18.65
C LEU A 220 12.75 -25.35 17.72
N ALA A 221 11.52 -25.01 17.36
CA ALA A 221 10.72 -25.80 16.41
C ALA A 221 11.36 -25.84 15.00
N MET A 222 12.02 -24.77 14.57
CA MET A 222 12.75 -24.73 13.32
C MET A 222 14.02 -25.58 13.36
N GLU A 223 14.77 -25.51 14.45
CA GLU A 223 15.95 -26.36 14.68
C GLU A 223 15.57 -27.85 14.69
N CYS A 224 14.52 -28.23 15.39
CA CYS A 224 14.00 -29.61 15.40
C CYS A 224 13.58 -30.11 14.01
N ARG A 225 13.23 -29.18 13.10
CA ARG A 225 12.91 -29.49 11.71
C ARG A 225 14.12 -29.38 10.77
N CYS A 226 15.33 -29.30 11.33
CA CYS A 226 16.59 -29.20 10.61
C CYS A 226 16.64 -27.99 9.64
N TYR A 227 16.09 -26.85 10.07
CA TYR A 227 16.19 -25.62 9.27
C TYR A 227 17.65 -25.16 9.18
N ARG A 228 18.16 -24.98 7.95
CA ARG A 228 19.55 -24.57 7.66
C ARG A 228 19.61 -23.35 6.72
N GLY A 229 18.64 -22.43 6.81
CA GLY A 229 18.58 -21.26 5.93
C GLY A 229 17.83 -21.53 4.62
N GLY A 230 18.14 -20.74 3.59
CA GLY A 230 17.44 -20.77 2.30
C GLY A 230 17.96 -21.81 1.31
N GLU A 231 19.14 -22.38 1.52
CA GLU A 231 19.76 -23.29 0.57
C GLU A 231 19.01 -24.64 0.47
N GLY A 232 18.73 -25.06 -0.77
CA GLY A 232 18.08 -26.35 -1.05
C GLY A 232 16.57 -26.41 -0.73
N ARG A 233 15.94 -25.31 -0.34
CA ARG A 233 14.49 -25.28 -0.04
C ARG A 233 13.63 -25.25 -1.28
N THR A 234 12.54 -26.01 -1.23
CA THR A 234 11.46 -25.94 -2.20
C THR A 234 10.24 -25.24 -1.57
N ARG A 235 9.46 -24.54 -2.39
CA ARG A 235 8.20 -23.91 -1.95
C ARG A 235 7.04 -24.85 -2.15
N LEU A 236 6.16 -24.96 -1.15
CA LEU A 236 4.92 -25.72 -1.26
C LEU A 236 3.96 -25.05 -2.27
N ASN A 237 3.76 -23.75 -2.15
CA ASN A 237 2.96 -22.96 -3.08
C ASN A 237 3.88 -22.17 -4.00
N ARG A 238 4.00 -22.60 -5.26
CA ARG A 238 4.76 -21.89 -6.28
C ARG A 238 3.86 -20.89 -6.99
N LEU A 239 4.29 -19.65 -7.08
CA LEU A 239 3.66 -18.66 -7.95
C LEU A 239 3.82 -19.12 -9.41
N SER A 240 2.74 -19.23 -10.14
CA SER A 240 2.72 -19.64 -11.55
C SER A 240 2.14 -18.53 -12.41
N SER A 241 2.91 -18.06 -13.39
CA SER A 241 2.43 -17.10 -14.35
C SER A 241 1.48 -17.77 -15.35
N THR A 242 0.37 -17.10 -15.63
CA THR A 242 -0.66 -17.50 -16.60
C THR A 242 -0.62 -16.60 -17.85
N GLY A 243 -1.21 -17.04 -18.95
CA GLY A 243 -1.33 -16.21 -20.15
C GLY A 243 -2.04 -14.87 -19.88
N ALA A 244 -2.97 -14.83 -18.92
CA ALA A 244 -3.66 -13.61 -18.51
C ALA A 244 -2.70 -12.53 -17.94
N ASP A 245 -1.62 -12.94 -17.26
CA ASP A 245 -0.64 -12.02 -16.70
C ASP A 245 0.13 -11.27 -17.80
N TYR A 246 0.51 -11.99 -18.86
CA TYR A 246 1.19 -11.40 -20.02
C TYR A 246 0.27 -10.47 -20.81
N VAL A 247 -1.02 -10.83 -20.95
CA VAL A 247 -2.03 -9.96 -21.56
C VAL A 247 -2.20 -8.68 -20.74
N ALA A 248 -2.24 -8.77 -19.40
CA ALA A 248 -2.37 -7.61 -18.54
C ALA A 248 -1.17 -6.65 -18.69
N ILE A 249 0.07 -7.16 -18.76
CA ILE A 249 1.25 -6.31 -19.06
C ILE A 249 1.14 -5.72 -20.46
N GLY A 250 0.75 -6.49 -21.48
CA GLY A 250 0.59 -6.00 -22.85
C GLY A 250 -0.40 -4.84 -22.93
N VAL A 251 -1.55 -4.96 -22.24
CA VAL A 251 -2.54 -3.88 -22.13
C VAL A 251 -1.94 -2.66 -21.43
N THR A 252 -1.22 -2.85 -20.33
CA THR A 252 -0.58 -1.74 -19.60
C THR A 252 0.43 -1.02 -20.49
N MET A 253 1.26 -1.75 -21.23
CA MET A 253 2.23 -1.16 -22.18
C MET A 253 1.55 -0.40 -23.31
N LEU A 254 0.40 -0.88 -23.80
CA LEU A 254 -0.40 -0.18 -24.80
C LEU A 254 -0.90 1.17 -24.26
N PHE A 255 -1.41 1.23 -23.03
CA PHE A 255 -1.84 2.48 -22.41
C PHE A 255 -0.67 3.44 -22.17
N ILE A 256 0.49 2.92 -21.74
CA ILE A 256 1.71 3.72 -21.59
C ILE A 256 2.11 4.33 -22.94
N SER A 257 2.15 3.53 -24.00
CA SER A 257 2.50 4.03 -25.34
C SER A 257 1.50 5.07 -25.84
N ALA A 258 0.20 4.91 -25.55
CA ALA A 258 -0.81 5.90 -25.87
C ALA A 258 -0.57 7.24 -25.14
N VAL A 259 -0.18 7.22 -23.86
CA VAL A 259 0.17 8.44 -23.11
C VAL A 259 1.40 9.11 -23.72
N TYR A 260 2.46 8.36 -24.06
CA TYR A 260 3.64 8.94 -24.70
C TYR A 260 3.34 9.54 -26.09
N LEU A 261 2.45 8.89 -26.87
CA LEU A 261 2.01 9.44 -28.18
C LEU A 261 1.24 10.76 -28.00
N THR A 262 0.37 10.86 -26.97
CA THR A 262 -0.34 12.12 -26.71
C THR A 262 0.61 13.23 -26.27
N ASN A 263 1.62 12.93 -25.46
CA ASN A 263 2.64 13.92 -25.09
C ASN A 263 3.44 14.41 -26.30
N ALA A 264 3.80 13.51 -27.22
CA ALA A 264 4.52 13.88 -28.46
C ALA A 264 3.69 14.74 -29.45
N VAL A 265 2.36 14.67 -29.35
CA VAL A 265 1.44 15.47 -30.20
C VAL A 265 1.07 16.80 -29.53
N THR A 266 1.09 16.88 -28.21
CA THR A 266 0.67 18.07 -27.44
C THR A 266 1.84 18.93 -26.95
N GLY A 267 3.08 18.42 -26.94
CA GLY A 267 4.31 19.16 -26.65
C GLY A 267 4.96 19.58 -27.96
#